data_0a70135d9c9f633c64def0425f53cbca
#
_entry.id   0a70135d9c9f633c64def0425f53cbca
#
_cell.length_a   1.000
_cell.length_b   1.000
_cell.length_c   1.000
_cell.angle_alpha   90.00
_cell.angle_beta   90.00
_cell.angle_gamma   90.00
#
_symmetry.space_group_name_H-M   'P 1'
#
loop_
_entity.id
_entity.type
_entity.pdbx_description
1 polymer ?
#
loop_
_entity_poly.entity_id
_entity_poly.type
_entity_poly.pdbx_seq_one_letter_code
_entity_poly.pdbx_strand_id
1 'polypeptide(L)'
;MWQAISQQLSETLMFSYDIVEKVHLSGGDINECYMISDGEQRYFVKINSKEFLSKFQVEAENLRLLRQTDSVTLPELVLIGNTKSNAFIILNFLPTKPLEDPENSYKFGQQLAYLHLWGEQKEYGCDQDNYLGATLQPNAWHKKWSTFFSEQRIGWQLQLLKEKGVTFGVIDEIVEVVARQLLNHNPRPSLIHGDLWHGNVALSAFGPICYDPACYWGDRECDIAMTELFGGFSAEFYRGYEDIAPLPFGYTQRKEIYNLYHILNHCNQFGGHYLEQAQKSIDKILSY
;
A
#
# COMPACT_ATOMS: atom_id res chain seq x y z
N MET A 1 11.19 6.97 -26.16
CA MET A 1 11.01 6.50 -24.80
C MET A 1 12.13 5.52 -24.40
N TRP A 2 12.17 4.29 -24.91
CA TRP A 2 13.12 3.23 -24.48
C TRP A 2 14.60 3.61 -24.59
N GLN A 3 15.01 4.31 -25.65
CA GLN A 3 16.37 4.81 -25.78
C GLN A 3 16.74 5.79 -24.65
N ALA A 4 15.82 6.67 -24.26
CA ALA A 4 16.05 7.60 -23.15
C ALA A 4 16.10 6.88 -21.79
N ILE A 5 15.30 5.80 -21.60
CA ILE A 5 15.38 4.94 -20.42
C ILE A 5 16.73 4.23 -20.37
N SER A 6 17.14 3.59 -21.46
CA SER A 6 18.44 2.92 -21.59
C SER A 6 19.61 3.85 -21.27
N GLN A 7 19.58 5.08 -21.81
CA GLN A 7 20.62 6.09 -21.55
C GLN A 7 20.69 6.47 -20.06
N GLN A 8 19.54 6.84 -19.45
CA GLN A 8 19.51 7.25 -18.03
C GLN A 8 19.91 6.09 -17.11
N LEU A 9 19.51 4.86 -17.46
CA LEU A 9 19.90 3.66 -16.71
C LEU A 9 21.42 3.41 -16.83
N SER A 10 21.99 3.54 -18.04
CA SER A 10 23.43 3.43 -18.25
C SER A 10 24.23 4.45 -17.44
N GLU A 11 23.76 5.71 -17.41
CA GLU A 11 24.38 6.77 -16.61
C GLU A 11 24.33 6.44 -15.10
N THR A 12 23.21 5.89 -14.61
CA THR A 12 23.03 5.51 -13.21
C THR A 12 23.92 4.32 -12.84
N LEU A 13 24.00 3.33 -13.71
CA LEU A 13 24.78 2.09 -13.48
C LEU A 13 26.30 2.29 -13.73
N MET A 14 26.70 3.39 -14.36
CA MET A 14 28.09 3.68 -14.80
C MET A 14 28.65 2.68 -15.81
N PHE A 15 27.78 2.00 -16.57
CA PHE A 15 28.14 1.14 -17.71
C PHE A 15 27.02 1.15 -18.74
N SER A 16 27.32 0.72 -19.98
CA SER A 16 26.32 0.66 -21.05
C SER A 16 25.28 -0.42 -20.75
N TYR A 17 24.01 -0.02 -20.73
CA TYR A 17 22.86 -0.92 -20.60
C TYR A 17 21.97 -0.75 -21.83
N ASP A 18 22.10 -1.67 -22.78
CA ASP A 18 21.32 -1.67 -24.01
C ASP A 18 20.12 -2.61 -23.88
N ILE A 19 18.90 -2.07 -23.90
CA ILE A 19 17.69 -2.86 -23.77
C ILE A 19 17.50 -3.73 -25.01
N VAL A 20 17.79 -5.04 -24.91
CA VAL A 20 17.62 -6.04 -25.97
C VAL A 20 16.30 -6.79 -25.85
N GLU A 21 15.74 -6.89 -24.66
CA GLU A 21 14.46 -7.56 -24.39
C GLU A 21 13.53 -6.67 -23.57
N LYS A 22 12.23 -6.72 -23.90
CA LYS A 22 11.15 -6.04 -23.18
C LYS A 22 9.97 -6.98 -23.11
N VAL A 23 9.55 -7.32 -21.90
CA VAL A 23 8.37 -8.15 -21.65
C VAL A 23 7.35 -7.32 -20.92
N HIS A 24 6.17 -7.12 -21.50
CA HIS A 24 5.06 -6.47 -20.81
C HIS A 24 4.56 -7.38 -19.70
N LEU A 25 4.42 -6.86 -18.49
CA LEU A 25 3.92 -7.57 -17.33
C LEU A 25 2.49 -7.15 -17.05
N SER A 26 1.59 -8.14 -16.98
CA SER A 26 0.19 -7.92 -16.59
C SER A 26 0.07 -7.74 -15.08
N GLY A 27 -0.91 -6.95 -14.63
CA GLY A 27 -1.23 -6.75 -13.20
C GLY A 27 -1.09 -5.32 -12.69
N GLY A 28 -0.74 -4.36 -13.54
CA GLY A 28 -0.75 -2.95 -13.19
C GLY A 28 -1.99 -2.24 -13.74
N ASP A 29 -2.97 -1.94 -12.89
CA ASP A 29 -4.19 -1.24 -13.34
C ASP A 29 -3.95 0.25 -13.66
N ILE A 30 -2.86 0.83 -13.18
CA ILE A 30 -2.56 2.27 -13.25
C ILE A 30 -1.36 2.56 -14.14
N ASN A 31 -0.33 1.71 -14.08
CA ASN A 31 0.93 1.89 -14.80
C ASN A 31 1.15 0.81 -15.84
N GLU A 32 1.82 1.16 -16.93
CA GLU A 32 2.41 0.15 -17.82
C GLU A 32 3.67 -0.44 -17.17
N CYS A 33 3.68 -1.76 -16.95
CA CYS A 33 4.77 -2.46 -16.29
C CYS A 33 5.54 -3.34 -17.27
N TYR A 34 6.86 -3.30 -17.18
CA TYR A 34 7.75 -4.08 -18.04
C TYR A 34 8.90 -4.71 -17.26
N MET A 35 9.29 -5.90 -17.66
CA MET A 35 10.65 -6.39 -17.43
C MET A 35 11.50 -5.98 -18.64
N ILE A 36 12.66 -5.39 -18.38
CA ILE A 36 13.66 -5.07 -19.39
C ILE A 36 14.96 -5.83 -19.12
N SER A 37 15.69 -6.18 -20.19
CA SER A 37 16.96 -6.90 -20.07
C SER A 37 17.95 -6.44 -21.16
N ASP A 38 19.25 -6.46 -20.81
CA ASP A 38 20.35 -6.34 -21.76
C ASP A 38 20.93 -7.71 -22.17
N GLY A 39 20.30 -8.81 -21.72
CA GLY A 39 20.75 -10.19 -21.87
C GLY A 39 21.42 -10.80 -20.63
N GLU A 40 21.93 -9.96 -19.73
CA GLU A 40 22.57 -10.38 -18.47
C GLU A 40 21.79 -9.89 -17.24
N GLN A 41 21.45 -8.61 -17.21
CA GLN A 41 20.77 -7.98 -16.09
C GLN A 41 19.31 -7.68 -16.43
N ARG A 42 18.45 -7.77 -15.44
CA ARG A 42 17.01 -7.53 -15.57
C ARG A 42 16.53 -6.49 -14.57
N TYR A 43 15.67 -5.60 -15.05
CA TYR A 43 15.02 -4.59 -14.22
C TYR A 43 13.51 -4.59 -14.43
N PHE A 44 12.79 -4.18 -13.40
CA PHE A 44 11.36 -3.92 -13.44
C PHE A 44 11.14 -2.42 -13.66
N VAL A 45 10.27 -2.06 -14.59
CA VAL A 45 10.00 -0.66 -14.96
C VAL A 45 8.51 -0.42 -14.91
N LYS A 46 8.09 0.58 -14.13
CA LYS A 46 6.75 1.17 -14.25
C LYS A 46 6.84 2.45 -15.06
N ILE A 47 5.91 2.63 -16.00
CA ILE A 47 5.84 3.79 -16.91
C ILE A 47 4.44 4.39 -16.84
N ASN A 48 4.38 5.73 -16.83
CA ASN A 48 3.13 6.46 -16.91
C ASN A 48 3.38 7.82 -17.62
N SER A 49 2.35 8.65 -17.72
CA SER A 49 2.49 10.02 -18.23
C SER A 49 3.44 10.84 -17.36
N LYS A 50 3.99 11.92 -17.92
CA LYS A 50 5.02 12.73 -17.23
C LYS A 50 4.54 13.31 -15.88
N GLU A 51 3.25 13.54 -15.74
CA GLU A 51 2.61 14.06 -14.53
C GLU A 51 2.72 13.08 -13.35
N PHE A 52 2.99 11.79 -13.62
CA PHE A 52 3.22 10.77 -12.60
C PHE A 52 4.60 10.82 -11.93
N LEU A 53 5.50 11.70 -12.38
CA LEU A 53 6.85 11.78 -11.82
C LEU A 53 6.85 11.96 -10.28
N SER A 54 6.02 12.86 -9.78
CA SER A 54 5.88 13.10 -8.34
C SER A 54 5.36 11.88 -7.60
N LYS A 55 4.45 11.09 -8.19
CA LYS A 55 3.95 9.84 -7.59
C LYS A 55 5.04 8.78 -7.50
N PHE A 56 5.87 8.62 -8.53
CA PHE A 56 7.03 7.72 -8.47
C PHE A 56 8.08 8.15 -7.45
N GLN A 57 8.27 9.46 -7.25
CA GLN A 57 9.13 9.97 -6.19
C GLN A 57 8.60 9.60 -4.81
N VAL A 58 7.29 9.73 -4.59
CA VAL A 58 6.63 9.34 -3.34
C VAL A 58 6.67 7.82 -3.13
N GLU A 59 6.47 7.02 -4.18
CA GLU A 59 6.62 5.55 -4.10
C GLU A 59 8.03 5.15 -3.67
N ALA A 60 9.05 5.82 -4.22
CA ALA A 60 10.43 5.58 -3.83
C ALA A 60 10.71 5.96 -2.38
N GLU A 61 10.12 7.05 -1.87
CA GLU A 61 10.23 7.40 -0.45
C GLU A 61 9.54 6.38 0.46
N ASN A 62 8.36 5.86 0.07
CA ASN A 62 7.69 4.78 0.78
C ASN A 62 8.56 3.52 0.85
N LEU A 63 9.14 3.09 -0.26
CA LEU A 63 10.08 1.95 -0.30
C LEU A 63 11.30 2.22 0.60
N ARG A 64 11.87 3.42 0.54
CA ARG A 64 13.03 3.80 1.35
C ARG A 64 12.69 3.78 2.85
N LEU A 65 11.53 4.29 3.24
CA LEU A 65 11.08 4.30 4.63
C LEU A 65 10.91 2.87 5.18
N LEU A 66 10.22 2.00 4.45
CA LEU A 66 10.06 0.60 4.86
C LEU A 66 11.38 -0.16 4.92
N ARG A 67 12.33 0.10 4.01
CA ARG A 67 13.66 -0.54 4.02
C ARG A 67 14.49 -0.21 5.26
N GLN A 68 14.29 0.96 5.88
CA GLN A 68 14.97 1.33 7.12
C GLN A 68 14.66 0.38 8.28
N THR A 69 13.56 -0.35 8.20
CA THR A 69 13.13 -1.26 9.26
C THR A 69 13.90 -2.57 9.26
N ASP A 70 14.50 -2.95 8.13
CA ASP A 70 15.15 -4.25 7.88
C ASP A 70 14.28 -5.48 8.26
N SER A 71 12.95 -5.28 8.29
CA SER A 71 11.98 -6.28 8.71
C SER A 71 11.40 -7.07 7.55
N VAL A 72 11.08 -6.38 6.44
CA VAL A 72 10.46 -6.96 5.24
C VAL A 72 11.35 -6.80 4.03
N THR A 73 11.30 -7.77 3.11
CA THR A 73 12.01 -7.68 1.84
C THR A 73 11.18 -6.84 0.86
N LEU A 74 11.84 -5.92 0.17
CA LEU A 74 11.27 -4.97 -0.77
C LEU A 74 12.11 -4.90 -2.04
N PRO A 75 11.54 -4.58 -3.20
CA PRO A 75 12.32 -4.24 -4.38
C PRO A 75 13.25 -3.06 -4.12
N GLU A 76 14.41 -3.07 -4.77
CA GLU A 76 15.39 -2.00 -4.68
C GLU A 76 15.15 -0.95 -5.75
N LEU A 77 15.12 0.31 -5.33
CA LEU A 77 15.09 1.43 -6.25
C LEU A 77 16.44 1.54 -6.97
N VAL A 78 16.38 1.56 -8.30
CA VAL A 78 17.53 1.81 -9.17
C VAL A 78 17.50 3.25 -9.67
N LEU A 79 16.39 3.69 -10.24
CA LEU A 79 16.28 5.00 -10.88
C LEU A 79 14.83 5.47 -10.92
N ILE A 80 14.65 6.79 -10.74
CA ILE A 80 13.44 7.51 -11.16
C ILE A 80 13.85 8.47 -12.26
N GLY A 81 13.12 8.47 -13.36
CA GLY A 81 13.45 9.33 -14.49
C GLY A 81 12.22 9.78 -15.27
N ASN A 82 12.47 10.60 -16.25
CA ASN A 82 11.45 11.02 -17.17
C ASN A 82 12.00 11.16 -18.60
N THR A 83 11.09 11.09 -19.55
CA THR A 83 11.33 11.41 -20.96
C THR A 83 10.54 12.66 -21.33
N LYS A 84 10.45 12.99 -22.61
CA LYS A 84 9.65 14.13 -23.06
C LYS A 84 8.16 14.01 -22.65
N SER A 85 7.60 12.80 -22.66
CA SER A 85 6.16 12.53 -22.47
C SER A 85 5.84 11.58 -21.32
N ASN A 86 6.82 10.84 -20.79
CA ASN A 86 6.60 9.81 -19.76
C ASN A 86 7.49 10.05 -18.55
N ALA A 87 7.00 9.63 -17.39
CA ALA A 87 7.78 9.36 -16.21
C ALA A 87 7.93 7.84 -16.01
N PHE A 88 8.97 7.41 -15.32
CA PHE A 88 9.20 6.01 -15.01
C PHE A 88 9.95 5.85 -13.70
N ILE A 89 9.74 4.69 -13.06
CA ILE A 89 10.54 4.20 -11.95
C ILE A 89 11.11 2.83 -12.32
N ILE A 90 12.38 2.62 -12.02
CA ILE A 90 13.10 1.35 -12.27
C ILE A 90 13.48 0.75 -10.94
N LEU A 91 13.08 -0.50 -10.75
CA LEU A 91 13.42 -1.32 -9.59
C LEU A 91 14.23 -2.53 -10.06
N ASN A 92 14.96 -3.18 -9.15
CA ASN A 92 15.55 -4.49 -9.46
C ASN A 92 14.45 -5.49 -9.82
N PHE A 93 14.72 -6.36 -10.77
CA PHE A 93 13.78 -7.42 -11.14
C PHE A 93 13.97 -8.64 -10.25
N LEU A 94 12.94 -9.00 -9.53
CA LEU A 94 12.90 -10.20 -8.69
C LEU A 94 11.88 -11.18 -9.29
N PRO A 95 12.32 -12.34 -9.81
CA PRO A 95 11.39 -13.40 -10.19
C PRO A 95 10.59 -13.83 -8.96
N THR A 96 9.28 -13.82 -9.07
CA THR A 96 8.37 -14.13 -7.97
C THR A 96 7.33 -15.16 -8.38
N LYS A 97 6.77 -15.84 -7.37
CA LYS A 97 5.58 -16.68 -7.46
C LYS A 97 4.64 -16.37 -6.31
N PRO A 98 3.37 -16.78 -6.36
CA PRO A 98 2.43 -16.59 -5.25
C PRO A 98 2.99 -17.12 -3.92
N LEU A 99 2.68 -16.42 -2.83
CA LEU A 99 3.07 -16.82 -1.47
C LEU A 99 2.08 -17.86 -0.94
N GLU A 100 2.23 -19.11 -1.37
CA GLU A 100 1.36 -20.23 -0.99
C GLU A 100 2.04 -21.22 -0.02
N ASP A 101 3.36 -21.12 0.11
CA ASP A 101 4.14 -21.99 0.98
C ASP A 101 3.89 -21.66 2.47
N PRO A 102 3.48 -22.66 3.30
CA PRO A 102 3.13 -22.44 4.69
C PRO A 102 4.26 -21.85 5.54
N GLU A 103 5.50 -22.31 5.35
CA GLU A 103 6.67 -21.85 6.12
C GLU A 103 6.99 -20.39 5.79
N ASN A 104 7.01 -20.04 4.49
CA ASN A 104 7.25 -18.67 4.07
C ASN A 104 6.07 -17.73 4.42
N SER A 105 4.84 -18.22 4.41
CA SER A 105 3.68 -17.46 4.89
C SER A 105 3.81 -17.13 6.38
N TYR A 106 4.17 -18.11 7.21
CA TYR A 106 4.45 -17.90 8.63
C TYR A 106 5.58 -16.89 8.85
N LYS A 107 6.69 -17.05 8.11
CA LYS A 107 7.82 -16.11 8.15
C LYS A 107 7.40 -14.68 7.77
N PHE A 108 6.56 -14.52 6.75
CA PHE A 108 6.07 -13.20 6.35
C PHE A 108 5.20 -12.57 7.45
N GLY A 109 4.36 -13.35 8.13
CA GLY A 109 3.61 -12.90 9.30
C GLY A 109 4.53 -12.33 10.41
N GLN A 110 5.61 -13.04 10.72
CA GLN A 110 6.61 -12.56 11.68
C GLN A 110 7.31 -11.28 11.21
N GLN A 111 7.69 -11.22 9.93
CA GLN A 111 8.34 -10.05 9.34
C GLN A 111 7.43 -8.81 9.42
N LEU A 112 6.14 -8.96 9.12
CA LEU A 112 5.16 -7.88 9.25
C LEU A 112 5.01 -7.44 10.72
N ALA A 113 5.00 -8.38 11.65
CA ALA A 113 4.93 -8.05 13.07
C ALA A 113 6.15 -7.23 13.53
N TYR A 114 7.35 -7.58 13.08
CA TYR A 114 8.57 -6.80 13.36
C TYR A 114 8.52 -5.42 12.71
N LEU A 115 7.99 -5.28 11.48
CA LEU A 115 7.74 -3.98 10.86
C LEU A 115 6.85 -3.12 11.76
N HIS A 116 5.74 -3.66 12.23
CA HIS A 116 4.80 -2.93 13.07
C HIS A 116 5.34 -2.57 14.47
N LEU A 117 6.32 -3.29 14.94
CA LEU A 117 7.00 -3.03 16.22
C LEU A 117 8.22 -2.09 16.07
N TRP A 118 8.62 -1.79 14.83
CA TRP A 118 9.78 -0.95 14.57
C TRP A 118 9.56 0.52 14.95
N GLY A 119 10.62 1.15 15.42
CA GLY A 119 10.69 2.58 15.70
C GLY A 119 9.85 3.04 16.88
N GLU A 120 9.90 4.33 17.14
CA GLU A 120 9.11 5.01 18.17
C GLU A 120 8.49 6.28 17.57
N GLN A 121 7.19 6.28 17.38
CA GLN A 121 6.43 7.44 16.92
C GLN A 121 5.31 7.75 17.93
N LYS A 122 4.99 9.03 18.07
CA LYS A 122 3.99 9.53 19.03
C LYS A 122 2.70 9.99 18.37
N GLU A 123 2.74 10.24 17.07
CA GLU A 123 1.63 10.78 16.29
C GLU A 123 1.38 9.89 15.06
N TYR A 124 0.18 9.99 14.51
CA TYR A 124 -0.27 9.26 13.32
C TYR A 124 -0.15 10.16 12.10
N GLY A 125 0.35 9.62 11.00
CA GLY A 125 0.56 10.37 9.76
C GLY A 125 1.90 10.08 9.11
N CYS A 126 2.33 10.98 8.24
CA CYS A 126 3.63 10.95 7.58
C CYS A 126 4.04 12.37 7.20
N ASP A 127 5.35 12.60 6.97
CA ASP A 127 5.85 13.91 6.55
C ASP A 127 5.34 14.34 5.17
N GLN A 128 4.91 13.38 4.36
CA GLN A 128 4.39 13.62 3.02
C GLN A 128 3.09 12.85 2.79
N ASP A 129 2.19 13.48 2.04
CA ASP A 129 1.06 12.79 1.46
C ASP A 129 1.57 11.77 0.42
N ASN A 130 0.88 10.66 0.30
CA ASN A 130 1.20 9.62 -0.68
C ASN A 130 -0.05 9.19 -1.46
N TYR A 131 -0.03 8.01 -2.05
CA TYR A 131 -1.12 7.56 -2.90
C TYR A 131 -1.48 6.11 -2.57
N LEU A 132 -2.80 5.85 -2.50
CA LEU A 132 -3.35 4.50 -2.50
C LEU A 132 -3.89 4.22 -3.91
N GLY A 133 -3.09 3.53 -4.70
CA GLY A 133 -3.33 3.43 -6.13
C GLY A 133 -3.27 4.81 -6.81
N ALA A 134 -4.33 5.23 -7.49
CA ALA A 134 -4.42 6.56 -8.12
C ALA A 134 -4.85 7.67 -7.15
N THR A 135 -5.38 7.34 -5.99
CA THR A 135 -6.03 8.27 -5.06
C THR A 135 -5.02 8.89 -4.10
N LEU A 136 -5.04 10.21 -3.97
CA LEU A 136 -4.23 10.91 -2.97
C LEU A 136 -4.64 10.45 -1.56
N GLN A 137 -3.65 10.14 -0.72
CA GLN A 137 -3.79 9.76 0.68
C GLN A 137 -3.16 10.84 1.56
N PRO A 138 -3.98 11.72 2.19
CA PRO A 138 -3.47 12.75 3.09
C PRO A 138 -2.86 12.13 4.35
N ASN A 139 -1.74 12.67 4.80
CA ASN A 139 -0.98 12.13 5.91
C ASN A 139 -0.57 13.18 6.96
N ALA A 140 -1.28 14.32 7.03
CA ALA A 140 -0.98 15.32 8.04
C ALA A 140 -0.98 14.71 9.45
N TRP A 141 0.03 15.07 10.26
CA TRP A 141 0.22 14.50 11.59
C TRP A 141 -0.91 14.81 12.57
N HIS A 142 -1.37 13.77 13.29
CA HIS A 142 -2.39 13.86 14.32
C HIS A 142 -2.01 13.10 15.60
N LYS A 143 -2.41 13.65 16.75
CA LYS A 143 -2.18 13.03 18.05
C LYS A 143 -3.19 11.95 18.43
N LYS A 144 -4.38 11.97 17.80
CA LYS A 144 -5.47 11.04 18.09
C LYS A 144 -5.75 10.16 16.89
N TRP A 145 -5.71 8.86 17.07
CA TRP A 145 -6.03 7.90 16.03
C TRP A 145 -7.44 8.05 15.50
N SER A 146 -8.43 8.18 16.41
CA SER A 146 -9.83 8.33 16.02
C SER A 146 -10.06 9.50 15.06
N THR A 147 -9.43 10.65 15.30
CA THR A 147 -9.50 11.83 14.45
C THR A 147 -8.77 11.60 13.11
N PHE A 148 -7.53 11.10 13.18
CA PHE A 148 -6.75 10.84 11.97
C PHE A 148 -7.51 9.90 11.02
N PHE A 149 -7.97 8.75 11.52
CA PHE A 149 -8.59 7.76 10.65
C PHE A 149 -9.96 8.21 10.15
N SER A 150 -10.81 8.77 11.02
CA SER A 150 -12.15 9.20 10.61
C SER A 150 -12.11 10.32 9.58
N GLU A 151 -11.24 11.31 9.74
CA GLU A 151 -11.19 12.48 8.86
C GLU A 151 -10.33 12.23 7.62
N GLN A 152 -9.06 11.81 7.82
CA GLN A 152 -8.11 11.69 6.69
C GLN A 152 -8.22 10.39 5.91
N ARG A 153 -8.94 9.40 6.41
CA ARG A 153 -9.21 8.16 5.68
C ARG A 153 -10.65 8.10 5.22
N ILE A 154 -11.61 8.05 6.13
CA ILE A 154 -13.02 7.88 5.77
C ILE A 154 -13.61 9.17 5.17
N GLY A 155 -13.48 10.29 5.86
CA GLY A 155 -14.01 11.59 5.40
C GLY A 155 -13.43 12.00 4.05
N TRP A 156 -12.13 11.84 3.87
CA TRP A 156 -11.47 12.14 2.60
C TRP A 156 -12.02 11.31 1.44
N GLN A 157 -12.13 10.00 1.59
CA GLN A 157 -12.66 9.12 0.54
C GLN A 157 -14.12 9.43 0.20
N LEU A 158 -14.94 9.71 1.21
CA LEU A 158 -16.34 10.12 1.02
C LEU A 158 -16.45 11.47 0.30
N GLN A 159 -15.57 12.42 0.61
CA GLN A 159 -15.51 13.70 -0.07
C GLN A 159 -15.18 13.55 -1.56
N LEU A 160 -14.18 12.73 -1.88
CA LEU A 160 -13.81 12.44 -3.28
C LEU A 160 -14.97 11.76 -4.05
N LEU A 161 -15.71 10.87 -3.41
CA LEU A 161 -16.89 10.24 -4.01
C LEU A 161 -18.01 11.26 -4.25
N LYS A 162 -18.25 12.14 -3.28
CA LYS A 162 -19.24 13.23 -3.41
C LYS A 162 -18.92 14.15 -4.59
N GLU A 163 -17.66 14.48 -4.82
CA GLU A 163 -17.20 15.28 -5.98
C GLU A 163 -17.49 14.58 -7.32
N LYS A 164 -17.54 13.25 -7.32
CA LYS A 164 -17.95 12.42 -8.47
C LYS A 164 -19.45 12.16 -8.55
N GLY A 165 -20.26 12.78 -7.66
CA GLY A 165 -21.71 12.63 -7.62
C GLY A 165 -22.21 11.37 -6.90
N VAL A 166 -21.33 10.68 -6.16
CA VAL A 166 -21.68 9.50 -5.34
C VAL A 166 -21.78 9.89 -3.88
N THR A 167 -22.88 9.51 -3.20
CA THR A 167 -23.08 9.79 -1.78
C THR A 167 -23.66 8.58 -1.05
N PHE A 168 -23.24 8.37 0.19
CA PHE A 168 -23.70 7.32 1.10
C PHE A 168 -24.42 7.89 2.34
N GLY A 169 -24.70 9.19 2.34
CA GLY A 169 -25.31 9.91 3.45
C GLY A 169 -24.57 11.20 3.79
N VAL A 170 -24.78 11.72 4.98
CA VAL A 170 -24.11 12.93 5.47
C VAL A 170 -22.70 12.54 5.93
N ILE A 171 -21.68 13.10 5.28
CA ILE A 171 -20.27 12.74 5.53
C ILE A 171 -19.90 12.97 7.00
N ASP A 172 -20.28 14.11 7.57
CA ASP A 172 -19.94 14.48 8.95
C ASP A 172 -20.53 13.48 9.97
N GLU A 173 -21.75 12.95 9.72
CA GLU A 173 -22.37 11.94 10.57
C GLU A 173 -21.58 10.61 10.53
N ILE A 174 -21.17 10.16 9.33
CA ILE A 174 -20.39 8.94 9.19
C ILE A 174 -19.02 9.09 9.88
N VAL A 175 -18.35 10.22 9.65
CA VAL A 175 -17.06 10.56 10.27
C VAL A 175 -17.17 10.58 11.79
N GLU A 176 -18.21 11.20 12.34
CA GLU A 176 -18.44 11.26 13.79
C GLU A 176 -18.68 9.87 14.40
N VAL A 177 -19.47 9.02 13.73
CA VAL A 177 -19.70 7.63 14.20
C VAL A 177 -18.40 6.83 14.21
N VAL A 178 -17.60 6.91 13.15
CA VAL A 178 -16.29 6.26 13.08
C VAL A 178 -15.36 6.77 14.18
N ALA A 179 -15.26 8.09 14.36
CA ALA A 179 -14.45 8.69 15.42
C ALA A 179 -14.87 8.20 16.82
N ARG A 180 -16.19 8.11 17.07
CA ARG A 180 -16.73 7.64 18.36
C ARG A 180 -16.43 6.17 18.60
N GLN A 181 -16.54 5.31 17.59
CA GLN A 181 -16.21 3.88 17.73
C GLN A 181 -14.73 3.63 17.99
N LEU A 182 -13.85 4.50 17.48
CA LEU A 182 -12.40 4.44 17.70
C LEU A 182 -11.93 5.26 18.92
N LEU A 183 -12.82 5.97 19.63
CA LEU A 183 -12.46 6.95 20.66
C LEU A 183 -11.61 6.36 21.80
N ASN A 184 -11.92 5.13 22.22
CA ASN A 184 -11.23 4.44 23.33
C ASN A 184 -10.10 3.52 22.83
N HIS A 185 -9.86 3.49 21.54
CA HIS A 185 -8.76 2.72 20.94
C HIS A 185 -7.58 3.66 20.68
N ASN A 186 -6.53 3.52 21.48
CA ASN A 186 -5.32 4.31 21.39
C ASN A 186 -4.14 3.40 21.04
N PRO A 187 -4.03 2.95 19.78
CA PRO A 187 -2.93 2.07 19.37
C PRO A 187 -1.60 2.81 19.45
N ARG A 188 -0.52 2.07 19.67
CA ARG A 188 0.81 2.60 19.41
C ARG A 188 0.92 2.92 17.92
N PRO A 189 1.36 4.13 17.51
CA PRO A 189 1.66 4.38 16.12
C PRO A 189 2.69 3.37 15.60
N SER A 190 2.32 2.64 14.56
CA SER A 190 3.15 1.64 13.88
C SER A 190 3.37 2.07 12.45
N LEU A 191 4.57 1.85 11.92
CA LEU A 191 4.78 2.00 10.48
C LEU A 191 4.09 0.84 9.78
N ILE A 192 3.12 1.14 8.92
CA ILE A 192 2.34 0.14 8.19
C ILE A 192 2.68 0.17 6.70
N HIS A 193 2.44 -0.96 6.01
CA HIS A 193 2.54 -1.04 4.55
C HIS A 193 1.47 -0.17 3.86
N GLY A 194 0.26 -0.15 4.40
CA GLY A 194 -0.84 0.72 3.99
C GLY A 194 -1.66 0.23 2.80
N ASP A 195 -1.19 -0.80 2.07
CA ASP A 195 -1.91 -1.47 0.97
C ASP A 195 -1.55 -2.95 0.90
N LEU A 196 -1.69 -3.67 2.02
CA LEU A 196 -1.21 -5.03 2.16
C LEU A 196 -2.30 -6.08 1.84
N TRP A 197 -2.42 -6.45 0.58
CA TRP A 197 -3.27 -7.54 0.11
C TRP A 197 -2.44 -8.57 -0.67
N HIS A 198 -3.03 -9.72 -1.02
CA HIS A 198 -2.29 -10.82 -1.68
C HIS A 198 -1.65 -10.41 -3.02
N GLY A 199 -2.18 -9.40 -3.71
CA GLY A 199 -1.60 -8.88 -4.96
C GLY A 199 -0.32 -8.07 -4.75
N ASN A 200 -0.04 -7.62 -3.52
CA ASN A 200 1.16 -6.84 -3.17
C ASN A 200 2.18 -7.67 -2.37
N VAL A 201 2.03 -9.01 -2.37
CA VAL A 201 2.95 -9.95 -1.70
C VAL A 201 3.25 -11.13 -2.62
N ALA A 202 4.50 -11.57 -2.61
CA ALA A 202 4.94 -12.71 -3.38
C ALA A 202 6.09 -13.47 -2.69
N LEU A 203 6.45 -14.61 -3.21
CA LEU A 203 7.63 -15.37 -2.80
C LEU A 203 8.73 -15.22 -3.86
N SER A 204 9.86 -14.66 -3.46
CA SER A 204 11.10 -14.60 -4.25
C SER A 204 12.08 -15.71 -3.84
N ALA A 205 13.21 -15.79 -4.56
CA ALA A 205 14.31 -16.69 -4.17
C ALA A 205 14.93 -16.33 -2.79
N PHE A 206 14.72 -15.10 -2.33
CA PHE A 206 15.23 -14.61 -1.04
C PHE A 206 14.21 -14.71 0.10
N GLY A 207 13.03 -15.25 -0.16
CA GLY A 207 11.91 -15.33 0.77
C GLY A 207 10.73 -14.44 0.39
N PRO A 208 9.79 -14.23 1.32
CA PRO A 208 8.64 -13.35 1.09
C PRO A 208 9.05 -11.92 0.79
N ILE A 209 8.36 -11.29 -0.14
CA ILE A 209 8.58 -9.91 -0.58
C ILE A 209 7.25 -9.19 -0.66
N CYS A 210 7.19 -7.92 -0.26
CA CYS A 210 6.07 -7.04 -0.52
C CYS A 210 6.48 -5.84 -1.39
N TYR A 211 5.51 -5.22 -2.05
CA TYR A 211 5.72 -4.10 -2.97
C TYR A 211 4.49 -3.19 -3.02
N ASP A 212 4.62 -2.05 -3.69
CA ASP A 212 3.57 -1.03 -3.84
C ASP A 212 3.03 -0.49 -2.49
N PRO A 213 3.90 -0.07 -1.56
CA PRO A 213 3.46 0.44 -0.28
C PRO A 213 2.84 1.85 -0.40
N ALA A 214 1.84 2.09 0.45
CA ALA A 214 1.24 3.40 0.73
C ALA A 214 1.42 3.75 2.22
N CYS A 215 2.67 3.74 2.70
CA CYS A 215 2.98 3.68 4.11
C CYS A 215 2.75 4.99 4.86
N TYR A 216 2.39 4.86 6.11
CA TYR A 216 2.28 5.93 7.11
C TYR A 216 2.33 5.32 8.52
N TRP A 217 2.49 6.17 9.53
CA TRP A 217 2.38 5.76 10.92
C TRP A 217 0.90 5.70 11.31
N GLY A 218 0.39 4.52 11.54
CA GLY A 218 -1.01 4.25 11.82
C GLY A 218 -1.20 3.14 12.84
N ASP A 219 -2.43 2.62 12.89
CA ASP A 219 -2.72 1.40 13.63
C ASP A 219 -2.34 0.18 12.79
N ARG A 220 -1.51 -0.70 13.34
CA ARG A 220 -1.09 -1.95 12.71
C ARG A 220 -2.25 -2.86 12.28
N GLU A 221 -3.39 -2.72 12.94
CA GLU A 221 -4.61 -3.47 12.59
C GLU A 221 -5.11 -3.13 11.18
N CYS A 222 -4.75 -1.96 10.61
CA CYS A 222 -5.13 -1.60 9.25
C CYS A 222 -4.54 -2.56 8.22
N ASP A 223 -3.25 -2.91 8.34
CA ASP A 223 -2.62 -3.88 7.44
C ASP A 223 -3.24 -5.28 7.61
N ILE A 224 -3.47 -5.72 8.85
CA ILE A 224 -4.10 -7.02 9.11
C ILE A 224 -5.52 -7.07 8.53
N ALA A 225 -6.31 -6.02 8.73
CA ALA A 225 -7.66 -5.93 8.15
C ALA A 225 -7.64 -6.02 6.63
N MET A 226 -6.67 -5.35 5.99
CA MET A 226 -6.51 -5.38 4.53
C MET A 226 -6.12 -6.78 4.03
N THR A 227 -5.27 -7.52 4.75
CA THR A 227 -4.93 -8.91 4.35
C THR A 227 -6.15 -9.83 4.31
N GLU A 228 -7.21 -9.54 5.09
CA GLU A 228 -8.43 -10.34 5.14
C GLU A 228 -9.50 -9.92 4.11
N LEU A 229 -9.38 -8.72 3.53
CA LEU A 229 -10.46 -8.11 2.74
C LEU A 229 -10.66 -8.79 1.37
N PHE A 230 -9.58 -9.14 0.68
CA PHE A 230 -9.60 -9.67 -0.68
C PHE A 230 -9.09 -11.11 -0.76
N GLY A 231 -9.81 -12.04 -0.15
CA GLY A 231 -9.52 -13.47 -0.20
C GLY A 231 -8.69 -14.02 0.96
N GLY A 232 -8.10 -13.15 1.78
CA GLY A 232 -7.33 -13.54 2.95
C GLY A 232 -5.93 -14.08 2.64
N PHE A 233 -5.08 -14.10 3.65
CA PHE A 233 -3.80 -14.81 3.64
C PHE A 233 -3.98 -16.19 4.28
N SER A 234 -2.94 -17.02 4.27
CA SER A 234 -3.01 -18.34 4.90
C SER A 234 -3.09 -18.26 6.43
N ALA A 235 -3.63 -19.30 7.07
CA ALA A 235 -3.68 -19.38 8.53
C ALA A 235 -2.28 -19.28 9.16
N GLU A 236 -1.27 -19.78 8.48
CA GLU A 236 0.12 -19.73 8.91
C GLU A 236 0.66 -18.30 8.98
N PHE A 237 0.25 -17.42 8.05
CA PHE A 237 0.61 -16.01 8.11
C PHE A 237 0.09 -15.36 9.39
N TYR A 238 -1.19 -15.53 9.69
CA TYR A 238 -1.78 -14.96 10.92
C TYR A 238 -1.16 -15.54 12.18
N ARG A 239 -0.88 -16.85 12.20
CA ARG A 239 -0.17 -17.48 13.31
C ARG A 239 1.22 -16.87 13.51
N GLY A 240 2.00 -16.71 12.43
CA GLY A 240 3.33 -16.09 12.50
C GLY A 240 3.28 -14.66 13.02
N TYR A 241 2.27 -13.90 12.64
CA TYR A 241 2.05 -12.55 13.14
C TYR A 241 1.68 -12.54 14.64
N GLU A 242 0.69 -13.34 15.02
CA GLU A 242 0.19 -13.44 16.40
C GLU A 242 1.25 -13.92 17.40
N ASP A 243 2.17 -14.80 16.98
CA ASP A 243 3.27 -15.28 17.82
C ASP A 243 4.23 -14.16 18.25
N ILE A 244 4.32 -13.07 17.49
CA ILE A 244 5.18 -11.91 17.75
C ILE A 244 4.39 -10.72 18.30
N ALA A 245 3.22 -10.43 17.72
CA ALA A 245 2.44 -9.24 18.01
C ALA A 245 0.93 -9.57 18.08
N PRO A 246 0.46 -10.20 19.15
CA PRO A 246 -0.95 -10.57 19.32
C PRO A 246 -1.88 -9.37 19.12
N LEU A 247 -3.00 -9.60 18.42
CA LEU A 247 -3.99 -8.55 18.19
C LEU A 247 -4.78 -8.27 19.48
N PRO A 248 -5.04 -6.99 19.80
CA PRO A 248 -5.76 -6.63 20.99
C PRO A 248 -7.25 -6.97 20.89
N PHE A 249 -7.89 -7.11 22.03
CA PHE A 249 -9.34 -7.31 22.12
C PHE A 249 -10.11 -6.23 21.34
N GLY A 250 -11.16 -6.62 20.64
CA GLY A 250 -12.01 -5.72 19.85
C GLY A 250 -11.54 -5.50 18.40
N TYR A 251 -10.46 -6.15 17.97
CA TYR A 251 -10.00 -6.08 16.57
C TYR A 251 -11.12 -6.41 15.56
N THR A 252 -11.91 -7.46 15.82
CA THR A 252 -12.97 -7.90 14.92
C THR A 252 -14.01 -6.81 14.62
N GLN A 253 -14.30 -5.94 15.59
CA GLN A 253 -15.20 -4.79 15.38
C GLN A 253 -14.51 -3.68 14.59
N ARG A 254 -13.27 -3.35 14.92
CA ARG A 254 -12.49 -2.31 14.25
C ARG A 254 -12.14 -2.66 12.81
N LYS A 255 -11.95 -3.94 12.51
CA LYS A 255 -11.68 -4.45 11.17
C LYS A 255 -12.68 -3.93 10.12
N GLU A 256 -13.96 -3.89 10.45
CA GLU A 256 -15.00 -3.38 9.55
C GLU A 256 -14.77 -1.91 9.19
N ILE A 257 -14.32 -1.11 10.16
CA ILE A 257 -14.01 0.30 9.97
C ILE A 257 -12.76 0.46 9.09
N TYR A 258 -11.71 -0.33 9.34
CA TYR A 258 -10.48 -0.27 8.57
C TYR A 258 -10.68 -0.72 7.13
N ASN A 259 -11.44 -1.80 6.93
CA ASN A 259 -11.77 -2.29 5.60
C ASN A 259 -12.64 -1.31 4.80
N LEU A 260 -13.50 -0.53 5.45
CA LEU A 260 -14.30 0.50 4.79
C LEU A 260 -13.42 1.50 4.03
N TYR A 261 -12.23 1.87 4.57
CA TYR A 261 -11.32 2.77 3.89
C TYR A 261 -10.90 2.24 2.50
N HIS A 262 -10.48 0.99 2.43
CA HIS A 262 -10.07 0.37 1.17
C HIS A 262 -11.26 0.15 0.21
N ILE A 263 -12.42 -0.21 0.72
CA ILE A 263 -13.66 -0.33 -0.07
C ILE A 263 -14.03 1.02 -0.69
N LEU A 264 -14.00 2.11 0.06
CA LEU A 264 -14.27 3.47 -0.44
C LEU A 264 -13.22 3.90 -1.48
N ASN A 265 -11.95 3.53 -1.28
CA ASN A 265 -10.92 3.77 -2.28
C ASN A 265 -11.20 3.02 -3.59
N HIS A 266 -11.64 1.75 -3.52
CA HIS A 266 -12.08 1.01 -4.70
C HIS A 266 -13.33 1.60 -5.35
N CYS A 267 -14.28 2.14 -4.57
CA CYS A 267 -15.37 2.93 -5.12
C CYS A 267 -14.87 4.13 -5.93
N ASN A 268 -13.87 4.83 -5.40
CA ASN A 268 -13.27 5.99 -6.06
C ASN A 268 -12.53 5.63 -7.36
N GLN A 269 -11.93 4.47 -7.43
CA GLN A 269 -11.13 4.03 -8.58
C GLN A 269 -11.95 3.27 -9.63
N PHE A 270 -12.84 2.38 -9.19
CA PHE A 270 -13.50 1.41 -10.06
C PHE A 270 -15.03 1.52 -10.08
N GLY A 271 -15.65 2.07 -9.03
CA GLY A 271 -17.12 2.12 -8.91
C GLY A 271 -17.74 0.72 -8.83
N GLY A 272 -18.83 0.50 -9.59
CA GLY A 272 -19.43 -0.82 -9.76
C GLY A 272 -19.93 -1.48 -8.47
N HIS A 273 -19.61 -2.75 -8.27
CA HIS A 273 -20.05 -3.53 -7.10
C HIS A 273 -19.46 -3.03 -5.76
N TYR A 274 -18.38 -2.28 -5.79
CA TYR A 274 -17.81 -1.68 -4.58
C TYR A 274 -18.75 -0.67 -3.92
N LEU A 275 -19.62 -0.02 -4.71
CA LEU A 275 -20.64 0.91 -4.18
C LEU A 275 -21.63 0.20 -3.25
N GLU A 276 -22.10 -0.98 -3.63
CA GLU A 276 -23.00 -1.79 -2.79
C GLU A 276 -22.29 -2.30 -1.55
N GLN A 277 -21.02 -2.69 -1.69
CA GLN A 277 -20.19 -3.15 -0.58
C GLN A 277 -19.96 -2.01 0.43
N ALA A 278 -19.64 -0.80 -0.06
CA ALA A 278 -19.48 0.39 0.78
C ALA A 278 -20.77 0.72 1.55
N GLN A 279 -21.93 0.72 0.86
CA GLN A 279 -23.22 1.00 1.52
C GLN A 279 -23.47 -0.01 2.65
N LYS A 280 -23.30 -1.31 2.41
CA LYS A 280 -23.48 -2.35 3.43
C LYS A 280 -22.55 -2.17 4.63
N SER A 281 -21.29 -1.82 4.38
CA SER A 281 -20.32 -1.57 5.46
C SER A 281 -20.67 -0.33 6.27
N ILE A 282 -21.10 0.76 5.61
CA ILE A 282 -21.54 2.00 6.27
C ILE A 282 -22.80 1.73 7.11
N ASP A 283 -23.83 1.07 6.55
CA ASP A 283 -25.07 0.73 7.28
C ASP A 283 -24.76 -0.08 8.54
N LYS A 284 -23.82 -1.05 8.43
CA LYS A 284 -23.38 -1.85 9.57
C LYS A 284 -22.67 -1.00 10.63
N ILE A 285 -21.76 -0.11 10.23
CA ILE A 285 -21.03 0.79 11.15
C ILE A 285 -22.01 1.76 11.83
N LEU A 286 -22.99 2.29 11.11
CA LEU A 286 -23.99 3.19 11.67
C LEU A 286 -24.99 2.51 12.63
N SER A 287 -25.09 1.16 12.58
CA SER A 287 -26.00 0.39 13.45
C SER A 287 -25.41 0.08 14.83
N TYR A 288 -24.15 0.33 15.08
CA TYR A 288 -23.47 0.17 16.37
C TYR A 288 -23.51 1.48 17.18
#